data_cb5fce8a953e6961b0061c23bbcaf362
#
_entry.id   cb5fce8a953e6961b0061c23bbcaf362
#
_cell.length_a   1.000
_cell.length_b   1.000
_cell.length_c   1.000
_cell.angle_alpha   90.00
_cell.angle_beta   90.00
_cell.angle_gamma   90.00
#
_symmetry.space_group_name_H-M   'P 1'
#
loop_
_entity.id
_entity.type
_entity.pdbx_description
1 polymer ?
#
loop_
_entity_poly.entity_id
_entity_poly.type
_entity_poly.pdbx_seq_one_letter_code
_entity_poly.pdbx_strand_id
1 'polypeptide(L)'
;MVVSKNIEDVLKETKIHQILRPKLVMTLPSVSLQEALDLMHSEKSGYVVIADEHSKLVGMFTEREVLMNVMRPGVSMSDPVEKYMRKDVHPLKKTDTVGQALDYMNKFSIRHIPLLDEFDQVNGILSIRTIISYMAELFPTGVFNLPPKSDQIHDTIEGG
;
A
#
# COMPACT_ATOMS: atom_id res chain seq x y z
N MET A 1 -34.61 2.82 -3.73
CA MET A 1 -34.09 3.80 -2.76
C MET A 1 -32.60 3.57 -2.62
N VAL A 2 -31.78 4.51 -3.06
CA VAL A 2 -30.34 4.41 -2.87
C VAL A 2 -30.04 4.79 -1.42
N VAL A 3 -29.75 3.78 -0.59
CA VAL A 3 -29.23 4.03 0.74
C VAL A 3 -27.86 4.65 0.56
N SER A 4 -27.73 5.91 0.92
CA SER A 4 -26.42 6.58 0.96
C SER A 4 -25.59 5.88 2.02
N LYS A 5 -24.73 4.94 1.62
CA LYS A 5 -23.74 4.36 2.51
C LYS A 5 -22.78 5.46 2.92
N ASN A 6 -22.60 5.64 4.21
CA ASN A 6 -21.56 6.53 4.69
C ASN A 6 -20.20 5.84 4.62
N ILE A 7 -19.14 6.61 4.72
CA ILE A 7 -17.75 6.11 4.64
C ILE A 7 -17.50 5.03 5.71
N GLU A 8 -17.99 5.23 6.91
CA GLU A 8 -17.78 4.30 8.03
C GLU A 8 -18.38 2.91 7.75
N ASP A 9 -19.60 2.85 7.22
CA ASP A 9 -20.26 1.60 6.86
C ASP A 9 -19.49 0.89 5.75
N VAL A 10 -19.05 1.63 4.74
CA VAL A 10 -18.25 1.08 3.64
C VAL A 10 -16.96 0.44 4.16
N LEU A 11 -16.24 1.12 5.05
CA LEU A 11 -14.99 0.61 5.61
C LEU A 11 -15.20 -0.65 6.45
N LYS A 12 -16.29 -0.73 7.21
CA LYS A 12 -16.60 -1.88 8.06
C LYS A 12 -17.09 -3.10 7.27
N GLU A 13 -17.82 -2.88 6.19
CA GLU A 13 -18.46 -3.95 5.42
C GLU A 13 -17.61 -4.48 4.28
N THR A 14 -16.76 -3.65 3.69
CA THR A 14 -15.96 -4.04 2.52
C THR A 14 -14.78 -4.92 2.93
N LYS A 15 -14.72 -6.11 2.34
CA LYS A 15 -13.59 -7.02 2.50
C LYS A 15 -12.46 -6.66 1.54
N ILE A 16 -11.23 -6.90 1.95
CA ILE A 16 -10.04 -6.58 1.16
C ILE A 16 -10.09 -7.22 -0.23
N HIS A 17 -10.51 -8.50 -0.32
CA HIS A 17 -10.60 -9.20 -1.61
C HIS A 17 -11.52 -8.54 -2.63
N GLN A 18 -12.49 -7.74 -2.17
CA GLN A 18 -13.45 -7.07 -3.06
C GLN A 18 -12.84 -5.88 -3.81
N ILE A 19 -11.75 -5.31 -3.31
CA ILE A 19 -11.07 -4.15 -3.92
C ILE A 19 -9.67 -4.47 -4.43
N LEU A 20 -9.17 -5.66 -4.14
CA LEU A 20 -7.79 -6.02 -4.40
C LEU A 20 -7.49 -6.07 -5.89
N ARG A 21 -6.35 -5.48 -6.28
CA ARG A 21 -5.82 -5.55 -7.64
C ARG A 21 -4.80 -6.69 -7.74
N PRO A 22 -4.76 -7.46 -8.84
CA PRO A 22 -3.87 -8.62 -8.98
C PRO A 22 -2.44 -8.19 -9.32
N LYS A 23 -1.80 -7.46 -8.44
CA LYS A 23 -0.39 -7.08 -8.58
C LYS A 23 0.33 -7.42 -7.27
N LEU A 24 1.36 -8.25 -7.37
CA LEU A 24 2.23 -8.61 -6.27
C LEU A 24 3.66 -8.64 -6.77
N VAL A 25 4.52 -7.79 -6.19
CA VAL A 25 5.96 -7.78 -6.46
C VAL A 25 6.66 -8.45 -5.28
N MET A 26 7.29 -9.58 -5.52
CA MET A 26 7.85 -10.44 -4.46
C MET A 26 9.19 -11.01 -4.91
N THR A 27 10.11 -11.17 -3.97
CA THR A 27 11.40 -11.80 -4.21
C THR A 27 11.91 -12.55 -2.98
N LEU A 28 13.00 -13.29 -3.15
CA LEU A 28 13.66 -14.03 -2.07
C LEU A 28 14.56 -13.11 -1.24
N PRO A 29 14.78 -13.42 0.05
CA PRO A 29 15.64 -12.63 0.93
C PRO A 29 17.12 -12.60 0.51
N SER A 30 17.56 -13.62 -0.22
CA SER A 30 18.95 -13.77 -0.66
C SER A 30 19.32 -12.98 -1.92
N VAL A 31 18.36 -12.41 -2.64
CA VAL A 31 18.67 -11.60 -3.82
C VAL A 31 19.48 -10.36 -3.41
N SER A 32 20.32 -9.87 -4.33
CA SER A 32 21.12 -8.69 -4.05
C SER A 32 20.25 -7.44 -3.91
N LEU A 33 20.76 -6.47 -3.17
CA LEU A 33 20.14 -5.15 -3.08
C LEU A 33 19.91 -4.53 -4.46
N GLN A 34 20.89 -4.69 -5.37
CA GLN A 34 20.76 -4.23 -6.75
C GLN A 34 19.57 -4.87 -7.47
N GLU A 35 19.43 -6.20 -7.35
CA GLU A 35 18.30 -6.92 -7.96
C GLU A 35 16.95 -6.47 -7.40
N ALA A 36 16.87 -6.23 -6.08
CA ALA A 36 15.65 -5.72 -5.46
C ALA A 36 15.29 -4.32 -5.95
N LEU A 37 16.27 -3.43 -6.08
CA LEU A 37 16.06 -2.09 -6.61
C LEU A 37 15.67 -2.12 -8.10
N ASP A 38 16.30 -2.96 -8.89
CA ASP A 38 15.98 -3.15 -10.30
C ASP A 38 14.54 -3.67 -10.46
N LEU A 39 14.11 -4.56 -9.59
CA LEU A 39 12.74 -5.08 -9.57
C LEU A 39 11.74 -3.97 -9.26
N MET A 40 12.00 -3.13 -8.26
CA MET A 40 11.16 -1.96 -7.96
C MET A 40 11.07 -1.03 -9.17
N HIS A 41 12.17 -0.78 -9.83
CA HIS A 41 12.23 0.10 -11.00
C HIS A 41 11.45 -0.49 -12.19
N SER A 42 11.71 -1.75 -12.56
CA SER A 42 11.08 -2.41 -13.70
C SER A 42 9.56 -2.59 -13.51
N GLU A 43 9.13 -2.89 -12.30
CA GLU A 43 7.72 -3.07 -11.96
C GLU A 43 7.01 -1.74 -11.62
N LYS A 44 7.74 -0.64 -11.60
CA LYS A 44 7.23 0.67 -11.14
C LYS A 44 6.52 0.58 -9.79
N SER A 45 7.16 -0.11 -8.86
CA SER A 45 6.62 -0.42 -7.55
C SER A 45 7.40 0.29 -6.45
N GLY A 46 6.69 0.84 -5.48
CA GLY A 46 7.27 1.41 -4.27
C GLY A 46 7.58 0.37 -3.19
N TYR A 47 7.40 -0.92 -3.50
CA TYR A 47 7.59 -2.01 -2.55
C TYR A 47 8.07 -3.29 -3.23
N VAL A 48 8.71 -4.15 -2.45
CA VAL A 48 8.91 -5.58 -2.73
C VAL A 48 8.59 -6.36 -1.47
N VAL A 49 7.74 -7.37 -1.59
CA VAL A 49 7.50 -8.32 -0.51
C VAL A 49 8.64 -9.33 -0.51
N ILE A 50 9.24 -9.53 0.64
CA ILE A 50 10.30 -10.53 0.80
C ILE A 50 9.68 -11.77 1.42
N ALA A 51 9.75 -12.88 0.67
CA ALA A 51 9.21 -14.17 1.10
C ALA A 51 10.22 -15.28 0.80
N ASP A 52 10.13 -16.37 1.56
CA ASP A 52 10.99 -17.53 1.37
C ASP A 52 10.53 -18.40 0.19
N GLU A 53 11.22 -19.52 -0.02
CA GLU A 53 10.93 -20.50 -1.09
C GLU A 53 9.52 -21.10 -1.01
N HIS A 54 8.91 -21.05 0.16
CA HIS A 54 7.55 -21.54 0.42
C HIS A 54 6.51 -20.41 0.44
N SER A 55 6.88 -19.24 -0.07
CA SER A 55 6.03 -18.04 -0.05
C SER A 55 5.65 -17.55 1.35
N LYS A 56 6.43 -17.92 2.37
CA LYS A 56 6.25 -17.41 3.72
C LYS A 56 6.84 -16.00 3.83
N LEU A 57 6.08 -15.11 4.45
CA LEU A 57 6.50 -13.72 4.64
C LEU A 57 7.74 -13.64 5.52
N VAL A 58 8.78 -12.98 5.03
CA VAL A 58 10.04 -12.73 5.76
C VAL A 58 10.19 -11.26 6.10
N GLY A 59 9.81 -10.37 5.18
CA GLY A 59 9.91 -8.94 5.39
C GLY A 59 9.33 -8.13 4.25
N MET A 60 9.54 -6.82 4.34
CA MET A 60 9.18 -5.85 3.31
C MET A 60 10.36 -4.95 3.00
N PHE A 61 10.54 -4.64 1.73
CA PHE A 61 11.53 -3.68 1.27
C PHE A 61 10.79 -2.62 0.45
N THR A 62 10.75 -1.40 0.96
CA THR A 62 9.99 -0.29 0.39
C THR A 62 10.87 0.92 0.16
N GLU A 63 10.33 1.94 -0.50
CA GLU A 63 11.02 3.23 -0.66
C GLU A 63 11.53 3.78 0.67
N ARG A 64 10.82 3.51 1.77
CA ARG A 64 11.27 3.89 3.11
C ARG A 64 12.57 3.22 3.50
N GLU A 65 12.69 1.90 3.31
CA GLU A 65 13.93 1.16 3.60
C GLU A 65 15.08 1.61 2.70
N VAL A 66 14.79 1.95 1.44
CA VAL A 66 15.80 2.54 0.54
C VAL A 66 16.33 3.84 1.15
N LEU A 67 15.44 4.75 1.54
CA LEU A 67 15.82 6.04 2.11
C LEU A 67 16.55 5.89 3.45
N MET A 68 16.04 5.04 4.34
CA MET A 68 16.52 4.93 5.72
C MET A 68 17.74 4.03 5.87
N ASN A 69 17.86 2.98 5.07
CA ASN A 69 18.84 1.92 5.27
C ASN A 69 19.86 1.82 4.13
N VAL A 70 19.49 2.15 2.90
CA VAL A 70 20.34 1.98 1.72
C VAL A 70 21.15 3.23 1.40
N MET A 71 20.56 4.40 1.54
CA MET A 71 21.20 5.70 1.26
C MET A 71 22.15 6.11 2.38
N ARG A 72 23.08 5.22 2.72
CA ARG A 72 24.06 5.39 3.80
C ARG A 72 25.44 4.95 3.36
N PRO A 73 26.53 5.51 3.95
CA PRO A 73 27.90 5.05 3.70
C PRO A 73 28.09 3.57 4.06
N GLY A 74 28.89 2.86 3.30
CA GLY A 74 29.26 1.47 3.57
C GLY A 74 28.27 0.41 3.08
N VAL A 75 27.22 0.81 2.38
CA VAL A 75 26.27 -0.12 1.78
C VAL A 75 26.84 -0.68 0.47
N SER A 76 26.79 -2.00 0.31
CA SER A 76 27.15 -2.67 -0.94
C SER A 76 25.90 -3.13 -1.69
N MET A 77 25.84 -2.82 -2.99
CA MET A 77 24.73 -3.27 -3.84
C MET A 77 24.70 -4.79 -4.05
N SER A 78 25.80 -5.48 -3.74
CA SER A 78 25.87 -6.95 -3.75
C SER A 78 25.40 -7.61 -2.46
N ASP A 79 25.15 -6.84 -1.41
CA ASP A 79 24.59 -7.38 -0.16
C ASP A 79 23.18 -7.98 -0.39
N PRO A 80 22.81 -9.02 0.36
CA PRO A 80 21.44 -9.56 0.27
C PRO A 80 20.42 -8.54 0.79
N VAL A 81 19.28 -8.46 0.12
CA VAL A 81 18.22 -7.50 0.47
C VAL A 81 17.69 -7.70 1.90
N GLU A 82 17.73 -8.91 2.43
CA GLU A 82 17.31 -9.20 3.81
C GLU A 82 18.06 -8.39 4.87
N LYS A 83 19.27 -7.93 4.56
CA LYS A 83 20.06 -7.08 5.45
C LYS A 83 19.45 -5.68 5.62
N TYR A 84 18.67 -5.23 4.64
CA TYR A 84 18.12 -3.88 4.59
C TYR A 84 16.60 -3.83 4.70
N MET A 85 15.94 -4.98 4.61
CA MET A 85 14.49 -5.06 4.69
C MET A 85 13.95 -4.77 6.10
N ARG A 86 12.68 -4.44 6.16
CA ARG A 86 11.92 -4.32 7.39
C ARG A 86 11.37 -5.70 7.78
N LYS A 87 11.69 -6.15 8.99
CA LYS A 87 11.24 -7.44 9.52
C LYS A 87 9.95 -7.35 10.32
N ASP A 88 9.68 -6.17 10.89
CA ASP A 88 8.45 -5.91 11.63
C ASP A 88 7.32 -5.62 10.64
N VAL A 89 6.67 -6.68 10.18
CA VAL A 89 5.61 -6.64 9.18
C VAL A 89 4.32 -7.19 9.77
N HIS A 90 3.22 -6.52 9.48
CA HIS A 90 1.90 -6.82 10.02
C HIS A 90 0.96 -7.25 8.88
N PRO A 91 0.90 -8.55 8.54
CA PRO A 91 0.03 -9.03 7.47
C PRO A 91 -1.44 -9.07 7.88
N LEU A 92 -2.31 -9.01 6.91
CA LEU A 92 -3.74 -9.28 7.04
C LEU A 92 -4.15 -10.41 6.09
N LYS A 93 -5.42 -10.76 6.12
CA LYS A 93 -6.03 -11.72 5.20
C LYS A 93 -6.98 -11.02 4.25
N LYS A 94 -7.20 -11.58 3.08
CA LYS A 94 -8.15 -11.05 2.09
C LYS A 94 -9.58 -10.96 2.63
N THR A 95 -9.91 -11.73 3.65
CA THR A 95 -11.20 -11.74 4.34
C THR A 95 -11.34 -10.66 5.41
N ASP A 96 -10.25 -9.99 5.78
CA ASP A 96 -10.30 -8.84 6.67
C ASP A 96 -10.93 -7.63 5.98
N THR A 97 -11.34 -6.65 6.76
CA THR A 97 -12.01 -5.45 6.23
C THR A 97 -11.03 -4.37 5.80
N VAL A 98 -11.47 -3.52 4.90
CA VAL A 98 -10.73 -2.33 4.50
C VAL A 98 -10.50 -1.40 5.69
N GLY A 99 -11.48 -1.31 6.60
CA GLY A 99 -11.34 -0.54 7.84
C GLY A 99 -10.19 -1.03 8.71
N GLN A 100 -10.07 -2.34 8.91
CA GLN A 100 -8.94 -2.94 9.64
C GLN A 100 -7.59 -2.62 8.97
N ALA A 101 -7.56 -2.65 7.64
CA ALA A 101 -6.35 -2.30 6.90
C ALA A 101 -5.95 -0.83 7.12
N LEU A 102 -6.90 0.09 7.10
CA LEU A 102 -6.64 1.51 7.39
C LEU A 102 -6.14 1.72 8.82
N ASP A 103 -6.72 1.01 9.79
CA ASP A 103 -6.26 1.06 11.18
C ASP A 103 -4.81 0.59 11.29
N TYR A 104 -4.44 -0.49 10.59
CA TYR A 104 -3.05 -0.98 10.55
C TYR A 104 -2.12 0.03 9.88
N MET A 105 -2.51 0.59 8.75
CA MET A 105 -1.71 1.59 8.04
C MET A 105 -1.44 2.82 8.92
N ASN A 106 -2.45 3.25 9.66
CA ASN A 106 -2.33 4.38 10.58
C ASN A 106 -1.48 4.04 11.81
N LYS A 107 -1.77 2.90 12.45
CA LYS A 107 -1.08 2.47 13.67
C LYS A 107 0.41 2.23 13.46
N PHE A 108 0.79 1.61 12.35
CA PHE A 108 2.17 1.24 12.05
C PHE A 108 2.86 2.17 11.06
N SER A 109 2.20 3.24 10.63
CA SER A 109 2.70 4.21 9.63
C SER A 109 3.19 3.51 8.36
N ILE A 110 2.38 2.60 7.83
CA ILE A 110 2.67 1.82 6.62
C ILE A 110 1.65 2.11 5.53
N ARG A 111 2.06 1.93 4.27
CA ARG A 111 1.21 2.15 3.08
C ARG A 111 0.92 0.89 2.30
N HIS A 112 1.56 -0.22 2.67
CA HIS A 112 1.44 -1.51 2.02
C HIS A 112 1.28 -2.59 3.09
N ILE A 113 0.31 -3.46 2.91
CA ILE A 113 0.07 -4.58 3.82
C ILE A 113 0.11 -5.87 3.00
N PRO A 114 1.07 -6.77 3.26
CA PRO A 114 1.06 -8.08 2.63
C PRO A 114 -0.12 -8.90 3.14
N LEU A 115 -0.69 -9.69 2.26
CA LEU A 115 -1.84 -10.52 2.54
C LEU A 115 -1.44 -11.99 2.51
N LEU A 116 -1.92 -12.72 3.50
CA LEU A 116 -1.67 -14.15 3.63
C LEU A 116 -2.94 -14.94 3.34
N ASP A 117 -2.77 -16.12 2.77
CA ASP A 117 -3.82 -17.10 2.60
C ASP A 117 -4.02 -17.97 3.85
N GLU A 118 -4.85 -18.99 3.74
CA GLU A 118 -5.15 -19.95 4.82
C GLU A 118 -3.95 -20.83 5.21
N PHE A 119 -2.92 -20.90 4.36
CA PHE A 119 -1.67 -21.63 4.62
C PHE A 119 -0.55 -20.70 5.08
N ASP A 120 -0.87 -19.46 5.44
CA ASP A 120 0.09 -18.42 5.81
C ASP A 120 1.12 -18.09 4.73
N GLN A 121 0.73 -18.29 3.45
CA GLN A 121 1.54 -17.90 2.31
C GLN A 121 1.11 -16.53 1.79
N VAL A 122 2.09 -15.75 1.33
CA VAL A 122 1.82 -14.44 0.71
C VAL A 122 1.07 -14.65 -0.61
N ASN A 123 -0.12 -14.06 -0.71
CA ASN A 123 -0.95 -14.17 -1.91
C ASN A 123 -1.51 -12.83 -2.40
N GLY A 124 -1.00 -11.75 -1.89
CA GLY A 124 -1.41 -10.42 -2.33
C GLY A 124 -0.76 -9.32 -1.51
N ILE A 125 -1.04 -8.12 -1.92
CA ILE A 125 -0.64 -6.88 -1.26
C ILE A 125 -1.78 -5.87 -1.36
N LEU A 126 -2.06 -5.18 -0.28
CA LEU A 126 -2.98 -4.06 -0.27
C LEU A 126 -2.21 -2.76 -0.08
N SER A 127 -2.37 -1.83 -1.01
CA SER A 127 -1.78 -0.50 -0.90
C SER A 127 -2.83 0.54 -0.52
N ILE A 128 -2.39 1.61 0.12
CA ILE A 128 -3.25 2.77 0.39
C ILE A 128 -3.84 3.36 -0.90
N ARG A 129 -3.10 3.30 -2.01
CA ARG A 129 -3.58 3.77 -3.33
C ARG A 129 -4.79 2.98 -3.82
N THR A 130 -4.82 1.66 -3.58
CA THR A 130 -5.98 0.82 -3.92
C THR A 130 -7.22 1.25 -3.12
N ILE A 131 -7.05 1.53 -1.84
CA ILE A 131 -8.15 2.01 -1.00
C ILE A 131 -8.63 3.39 -1.47
N ILE A 132 -7.72 4.32 -1.75
CA ILE A 132 -8.06 5.66 -2.24
C ILE A 132 -8.82 5.57 -3.56
N SER A 133 -8.36 4.75 -4.51
CA SER A 133 -9.03 4.54 -5.80
C SER A 133 -10.44 4.00 -5.62
N TYR A 134 -10.60 3.02 -4.75
CA TYR A 134 -11.92 2.47 -4.43
C TYR A 134 -12.86 3.52 -3.84
N MET A 135 -12.39 4.30 -2.88
CA MET A 135 -13.17 5.36 -2.27
C MET A 135 -13.56 6.44 -3.29
N ALA A 136 -12.65 6.80 -4.19
CA ALA A 136 -12.92 7.77 -5.26
C ALA A 136 -13.97 7.28 -6.26
N GLU A 137 -13.98 5.97 -6.56
CA GLU A 137 -15.01 5.36 -7.41
C GLU A 137 -16.39 5.32 -6.72
N LEU A 138 -16.38 5.03 -5.43
CA LEU A 138 -17.61 4.89 -4.64
C LEU A 138 -18.26 6.24 -4.32
N PHE A 139 -17.44 7.26 -4.12
CA PHE A 139 -17.85 8.62 -3.82
C PHE A 139 -17.36 9.55 -4.93
N PRO A 140 -18.09 9.65 -6.03
CA PRO A 140 -17.66 10.46 -7.17
C PRO A 140 -17.59 11.96 -6.83
N THR A 141 -16.86 12.69 -7.65
CA THR A 141 -16.51 14.12 -7.48
C THR A 141 -17.62 15.05 -7.03
N GLY A 142 -18.88 14.77 -7.36
CA GLY A 142 -20.03 15.54 -6.89
C GLY A 142 -20.26 15.50 -5.37
N VAL A 143 -19.63 14.57 -4.66
CA VAL A 143 -19.75 14.44 -3.20
C VAL A 143 -18.57 15.08 -2.47
N PHE A 144 -17.36 14.94 -3.01
CA PHE A 144 -16.13 15.47 -2.40
C PHE A 144 -15.74 16.84 -2.93
N ASN A 145 -15.98 17.11 -4.21
CA ASN A 145 -15.68 18.36 -4.87
C ASN A 145 -16.99 19.10 -5.15
N LEU A 146 -17.58 19.62 -4.10
CA LEU A 146 -18.67 20.59 -4.29
C LEU A 146 -18.10 21.77 -5.08
N PRO A 147 -18.80 22.21 -6.15
CA PRO A 147 -18.33 23.38 -6.88
C PRO A 147 -18.18 24.54 -5.90
N PRO A 148 -17.11 25.32 -6.02
CA PRO A 148 -16.93 26.47 -5.15
C PRO A 148 -18.16 27.39 -5.30
N LYS A 149 -18.62 27.93 -4.20
CA LYS A 149 -19.72 28.89 -4.22
C LYS A 149 -19.33 30.08 -5.12
N SER A 150 -20.28 30.62 -5.84
CA SER A 150 -20.04 31.68 -6.79
C SER A 150 -19.33 32.88 -6.17
N ASP A 151 -19.58 33.19 -4.93
CA ASP A 151 -18.91 34.22 -4.16
C ASP A 151 -17.41 33.96 -3.94
N GLN A 152 -17.01 32.70 -3.84
CA GLN A 152 -15.59 32.28 -3.69
C GLN A 152 -14.81 32.45 -5.00
N ILE A 153 -15.47 32.37 -6.15
CA ILE A 153 -14.83 32.54 -7.45
C ILE A 153 -14.48 34.02 -7.69
N HIS A 154 -15.30 34.92 -7.20
CA HIS A 154 -15.09 36.36 -7.37
C HIS A 154 -13.88 36.90 -6.58
N ASP A 155 -13.70 36.38 -5.38
CA ASP A 155 -12.58 36.79 -4.52
C ASP A 155 -11.22 36.38 -5.08
N THR A 156 -11.18 35.32 -5.89
CA THR A 156 -9.93 34.83 -6.49
C THR A 156 -9.55 35.61 -7.76
N ILE A 157 -10.51 36.20 -8.44
CA ILE A 157 -10.29 36.92 -9.69
C ILE A 157 -9.90 38.38 -9.44
N GLU A 158 -10.44 38.98 -8.38
CA GLU A 158 -10.17 40.38 -8.04
C GLU A 158 -8.85 40.59 -7.28
N GLY A 159 -8.23 39.54 -6.76
CA GLY A 159 -6.95 39.59 -6.06
C GLY A 159 -5.73 39.42 -6.94
N GLY A 160 -5.88 39.35 -8.25
CA GLY A 160 -4.80 39.20 -9.23
C GLY A 160 -4.18 40.52 -9.69
#